data_c801537c81cb10018958d07a5a054e7e
#
_entry.id   c801537c81cb10018958d07a5a054e7e
#
_cell.length_a   1.000
_cell.length_b   1.000
_cell.length_c   1.000
_cell.angle_alpha   90.00
_cell.angle_beta   90.00
_cell.angle_gamma   90.00
#
_symmetry.space_group_name_H-M   'P 1'
#
loop_
_entity.id
_entity.type
_entity.pdbx_description
1 polymer ?
#
loop_
_entity_poly.entity_id
_entity_poly.type
_entity_poly.pdbx_seq_one_letter_code
_entity_poly.pdbx_strand_id
1 'polypeptide(L)'
;MEGDKFHMINQIKKFNNILIIKIYSVIIIIVFFIVFYFLNKNGRNFKTSKNIKSIEIYLDKYEENYFNNIKDNITKCSRMWSNQCQFLNGAVRKFKPKKILELGVAEGGSSIIILNAMQDIKNSHLFSIDLSTHHKIGSCVKNIFPHFLNKWSLYTGNVAAKFMEEIGGDIDMVFIDSGHYEPGEILDFLIILPFLKEEALVGFHDIGNQITKARERNEWAPYIIFNIIRGKKYLPSGDNILTQDIGFVKLEKNQFLYVHDYFRALGGQWQYFPNESDINIIKEFFKKYYDKECITMFEETVKFNREFVKKNPLKTKYIYDSSSESYFNKKKKK
;
A
#
# COMPACT_ATOMS: atom_id res chain seq x y z
N MET A 1 55.08 63.35 -24.02
CA MET A 1 54.13 63.08 -25.14
C MET A 1 53.96 61.57 -25.47
N GLU A 2 54.97 60.71 -25.38
CA GLU A 2 54.80 59.24 -25.69
C GLU A 2 54.16 58.48 -24.50
N GLY A 3 54.45 58.85 -23.29
CA GLY A 3 53.88 58.19 -22.09
C GLY A 3 52.35 58.30 -21.94
N ASP A 4 51.79 59.46 -22.35
CA ASP A 4 50.35 59.73 -22.23
C ASP A 4 49.56 58.93 -23.26
N LYS A 5 50.11 58.72 -24.46
CA LYS A 5 49.50 57.88 -25.52
C LYS A 5 49.41 56.41 -25.06
N PHE A 6 50.44 55.88 -24.43
CA PHE A 6 50.46 54.50 -23.95
C PHE A 6 49.47 54.27 -22.82
N HIS A 7 49.31 55.21 -21.91
CA HIS A 7 48.34 55.18 -20.82
C HIS A 7 46.92 55.19 -21.37
N MET A 8 46.61 56.04 -22.33
CA MET A 8 45.29 56.14 -22.96
C MET A 8 44.93 54.86 -23.75
N ILE A 9 45.87 54.25 -24.46
CA ILE A 9 45.64 52.97 -25.16
C ILE A 9 45.32 51.85 -24.19
N ASN A 10 45.98 51.78 -23.06
CA ASN A 10 45.73 50.78 -22.03
C ASN A 10 44.33 50.98 -21.32
N GLN A 11 43.94 52.23 -21.12
CA GLN A 11 42.58 52.51 -20.60
C GLN A 11 41.49 52.11 -21.61
N ILE A 12 41.70 52.40 -22.89
CA ILE A 12 40.73 51.96 -23.94
C ILE A 12 40.63 50.44 -24.03
N LYS A 13 41.78 49.74 -23.97
CA LYS A 13 41.78 48.26 -23.94
C LYS A 13 41.03 47.70 -22.71
N LYS A 14 41.27 48.29 -21.53
CA LYS A 14 40.58 47.88 -20.28
C LYS A 14 39.10 48.16 -20.37
N PHE A 15 38.66 49.29 -20.93
CA PHE A 15 37.26 49.62 -21.14
C PHE A 15 36.58 48.67 -22.13
N ASN A 16 37.24 48.37 -23.24
CA ASN A 16 36.71 47.41 -24.21
C ASN A 16 36.58 46.01 -23.64
N ASN A 17 37.54 45.56 -22.84
CA ASN A 17 37.43 44.25 -22.17
C ASN A 17 36.23 44.20 -21.17
N ILE A 18 36.01 45.25 -20.39
CA ILE A 18 34.88 45.35 -19.49
C ILE A 18 33.56 45.37 -20.27
N LEU A 19 33.49 46.07 -21.39
CA LEU A 19 32.32 46.15 -22.26
C LEU A 19 31.99 44.77 -22.86
N ILE A 20 33.03 44.06 -23.33
CA ILE A 20 32.93 42.70 -23.89
C ILE A 20 32.39 41.76 -22.82
N ILE A 21 32.91 41.76 -21.59
CA ILE A 21 32.45 40.93 -20.50
C ILE A 21 30.96 41.23 -20.18
N LYS A 22 30.56 42.49 -20.14
CA LYS A 22 29.14 42.85 -19.91
C LYS A 22 28.24 42.34 -21.02
N ILE A 23 28.66 42.45 -22.28
CA ILE A 23 27.89 41.93 -23.43
C ILE A 23 27.73 40.41 -23.32
N TYR A 24 28.80 39.66 -23.03
CA TYR A 24 28.72 38.22 -22.83
C TYR A 24 27.80 37.83 -21.67
N SER A 25 27.85 38.57 -20.57
CA SER A 25 26.96 38.32 -19.41
C SER A 25 25.49 38.52 -19.79
N VAL A 26 25.16 39.54 -20.56
CA VAL A 26 23.77 39.77 -21.03
C VAL A 26 23.32 38.66 -21.99
N ILE A 27 24.22 38.25 -22.91
CA ILE A 27 23.94 37.15 -23.86
C ILE A 27 23.67 35.84 -23.07
N ILE A 28 24.49 35.52 -22.08
CA ILE A 28 24.30 34.32 -21.24
C ILE A 28 22.95 34.37 -20.51
N ILE A 29 22.58 35.52 -19.97
CA ILE A 29 21.29 35.71 -19.30
C ILE A 29 20.13 35.51 -20.29
N ILE A 30 20.24 36.10 -21.49
CA ILE A 30 19.18 35.92 -22.51
C ILE A 30 19.08 34.45 -22.95
N VAL A 31 20.23 33.78 -23.21
CA VAL A 31 20.23 32.36 -23.55
C VAL A 31 19.62 31.52 -22.44
N PHE A 32 19.95 31.82 -21.18
CA PHE A 32 19.35 31.12 -20.02
C PHE A 32 17.85 31.30 -19.99
N PHE A 33 17.31 32.52 -20.18
CA PHE A 33 15.87 32.77 -20.25
C PHE A 33 15.19 32.10 -21.43
N ILE A 34 15.85 32.06 -22.61
CA ILE A 34 15.36 31.36 -23.78
C ILE A 34 15.29 29.85 -23.52
N VAL A 35 16.37 29.26 -22.99
CA VAL A 35 16.42 27.82 -22.63
C VAL A 35 15.38 27.52 -21.57
N PHE A 36 15.28 28.36 -20.53
CA PHE A 36 14.26 28.20 -19.47
C PHE A 36 12.84 28.32 -20.00
N TYR A 37 12.59 29.27 -20.93
CA TYR A 37 11.31 29.40 -21.60
C TYR A 37 10.97 28.18 -22.46
N PHE A 38 11.94 27.64 -23.24
CA PHE A 38 11.76 26.44 -24.04
C PHE A 38 11.63 25.18 -23.19
N LEU A 39 12.35 25.08 -22.07
CA LEU A 39 12.18 24.00 -21.12
C LEU A 39 10.80 24.05 -20.42
N ASN A 40 10.31 25.24 -20.10
CA ASN A 40 8.97 25.41 -19.57
C ASN A 40 7.86 25.25 -20.62
N LYS A 41 8.08 25.70 -21.85
CA LYS A 41 7.10 25.54 -22.95
C LYS A 41 7.05 24.12 -23.49
N ASN A 42 8.19 23.41 -23.50
CA ASN A 42 8.30 21.98 -23.75
C ASN A 42 8.28 21.19 -22.44
N GLY A 43 8.09 21.87 -21.32
CA GLY A 43 7.72 21.24 -20.07
C GLY A 43 6.63 20.25 -20.44
N ARG A 44 7.01 18.98 -20.48
CA ARG A 44 6.12 17.88 -20.78
C ARG A 44 4.80 18.27 -20.13
N ASN A 45 3.77 18.41 -20.92
CA ASN A 45 2.43 18.28 -20.43
C ASN A 45 2.44 16.90 -19.76
N PHE A 46 2.88 16.86 -18.51
CA PHE A 46 2.43 15.84 -17.61
C PHE A 46 0.93 16.02 -17.71
N LYS A 47 0.32 15.25 -18.57
CA LYS A 47 -1.08 14.94 -18.44
C LYS A 47 -1.13 14.37 -17.03
N THR A 48 -1.28 15.27 -16.05
CA THR A 48 -1.74 14.91 -14.73
C THR A 48 -2.85 13.95 -15.05
N SER A 49 -2.68 12.68 -14.65
CA SER A 49 -3.64 11.69 -15.03
C SER A 49 -4.97 12.18 -14.46
N LYS A 50 -5.76 12.84 -15.29
CA LYS A 50 -7.15 13.23 -15.00
C LYS A 50 -8.03 12.02 -14.68
N ASN A 51 -7.41 10.87 -14.51
CA ASN A 51 -8.02 9.57 -14.35
C ASN A 51 -7.72 8.89 -13.03
N ILE A 52 -7.34 9.61 -11.97
CA ILE A 52 -7.78 9.17 -10.65
C ILE A 52 -9.27 9.52 -10.62
N LYS A 53 -10.06 8.73 -11.31
CA LYS A 53 -11.47 8.65 -10.97
C LYS A 53 -11.46 7.99 -9.59
N SER A 54 -11.60 8.85 -8.54
CA SER A 54 -12.21 8.37 -7.32
C SER A 54 -13.26 7.35 -7.77
N ILE A 55 -13.33 6.18 -7.15
CA ILE A 55 -14.61 5.53 -7.13
C ILE A 55 -15.42 6.61 -6.45
N GLU A 56 -16.20 7.39 -7.21
CA GLU A 56 -17.38 7.95 -6.64
C GLU A 56 -18.04 6.71 -6.08
N ILE A 57 -17.88 6.52 -4.79
CA ILE A 57 -18.71 5.59 -4.09
C ILE A 57 -20.04 6.27 -4.22
N TYR A 58 -20.71 5.88 -5.27
CA TYR A 58 -22.11 6.10 -5.34
C TYR A 58 -22.68 5.24 -4.21
N LEU A 59 -22.71 5.83 -3.03
CA LEU A 59 -23.71 5.51 -2.07
C LEU A 59 -25.01 5.95 -2.75
N ASP A 60 -25.51 5.12 -3.68
CA ASP A 60 -26.89 5.26 -4.00
C ASP A 60 -27.69 4.96 -2.71
N LYS A 61 -28.91 5.42 -2.62
CA LYS A 61 -29.75 5.25 -1.43
C LYS A 61 -29.88 3.79 -0.97
N TYR A 62 -29.59 2.86 -1.85
CA TYR A 62 -29.62 1.43 -1.61
C TYR A 62 -28.38 0.97 -0.83
N GLU A 63 -27.19 1.43 -1.21
CA GLU A 63 -25.94 1.12 -0.53
C GLU A 63 -25.89 1.75 0.88
N GLU A 64 -26.43 2.95 1.01
CA GLU A 64 -26.57 3.61 2.31
C GLU A 64 -27.47 2.82 3.26
N ASN A 65 -28.61 2.33 2.80
CA ASN A 65 -29.53 1.52 3.61
C ASN A 65 -28.88 0.21 4.08
N TYR A 66 -28.14 -0.47 3.23
CA TYR A 66 -27.45 -1.72 3.58
C TYR A 66 -26.35 -1.49 4.62
N PHE A 67 -25.59 -0.43 4.48
CA PHE A 67 -24.55 -0.09 5.46
C PHE A 67 -25.17 0.33 6.81
N ASN A 68 -26.24 1.09 6.78
CA ASN A 68 -26.93 1.54 7.98
C ASN A 68 -27.42 0.39 8.87
N ASN A 69 -27.78 -0.75 8.30
CA ASN A 69 -28.20 -1.95 9.05
C ASN A 69 -27.12 -2.53 9.97
N ILE A 70 -25.84 -2.27 9.67
CA ILE A 70 -24.73 -2.79 10.47
C ILE A 70 -23.95 -1.70 11.21
N LYS A 71 -24.20 -0.42 10.91
CA LYS A 71 -23.43 0.74 11.38
C LYS A 71 -23.26 0.77 12.89
N ASP A 72 -24.32 0.58 13.65
CA ASP A 72 -24.29 0.69 15.11
C ASP A 72 -23.48 -0.43 15.78
N ASN A 73 -23.42 -1.60 15.14
CA ASN A 73 -22.66 -2.74 15.63
C ASN A 73 -21.21 -2.73 15.11
N ILE A 74 -20.96 -2.19 13.91
CA ILE A 74 -19.61 -2.07 13.35
C ILE A 74 -18.73 -1.18 14.20
N THR A 75 -19.23 -0.09 14.76
CA THR A 75 -18.46 0.82 15.62
C THR A 75 -17.85 0.13 16.83
N LYS A 76 -18.43 -1.00 17.27
CA LYS A 76 -17.91 -1.83 18.38
C LYS A 76 -16.80 -2.79 17.94
N CYS A 77 -16.73 -3.11 16.64
CA CYS A 77 -15.90 -4.16 16.07
C CYS A 77 -14.77 -3.62 15.19
N SER A 78 -15.00 -2.53 14.49
CA SER A 78 -14.06 -1.95 13.56
C SER A 78 -13.35 -0.74 14.14
N ARG A 79 -12.08 -0.56 13.75
CA ARG A 79 -11.32 0.66 14.02
C ARG A 79 -11.30 1.60 12.82
N MET A 80 -11.84 1.15 11.69
CA MET A 80 -11.96 1.94 10.47
C MET A 80 -12.95 3.09 10.68
N TRP A 81 -12.65 4.23 10.07
CA TRP A 81 -13.57 5.36 10.04
C TRP A 81 -14.80 5.03 9.18
N SER A 82 -15.93 5.71 9.44
CA SER A 82 -17.18 5.44 8.74
C SER A 82 -17.06 5.52 7.21
N ASN A 83 -16.33 6.51 6.69
CA ASN A 83 -16.08 6.65 5.25
C ASN A 83 -15.23 5.49 4.67
N GLN A 84 -14.27 4.96 5.43
CA GLN A 84 -13.50 3.79 5.03
C GLN A 84 -14.38 2.54 4.98
N CYS A 85 -15.23 2.35 6.00
CA CYS A 85 -16.19 1.25 6.03
C CYS A 85 -17.16 1.31 4.84
N GLN A 86 -17.67 2.50 4.52
CA GLN A 86 -18.54 2.74 3.38
C GLN A 86 -17.81 2.43 2.05
N PHE A 87 -16.55 2.85 1.95
CA PHE A 87 -15.75 2.60 0.76
C PHE A 87 -15.50 1.11 0.52
N LEU A 88 -15.14 0.37 1.56
CA LEU A 88 -14.96 -1.08 1.48
C LEU A 88 -16.25 -1.78 1.07
N ASN A 89 -17.38 -1.43 1.71
CA ASN A 89 -18.69 -1.98 1.37
C ASN A 89 -19.09 -1.67 -0.08
N GLY A 90 -18.95 -0.41 -0.50
CA GLY A 90 -19.24 0.04 -1.86
C GLY A 90 -18.37 -0.63 -2.92
N ALA A 91 -17.08 -0.87 -2.64
CA ALA A 91 -16.19 -1.58 -3.53
C ALA A 91 -16.66 -3.02 -3.79
N VAL A 92 -16.99 -3.77 -2.72
CA VAL A 92 -17.51 -5.14 -2.85
C VAL A 92 -18.80 -5.16 -3.66
N ARG A 93 -19.73 -4.25 -3.40
CA ARG A 93 -21.02 -4.15 -4.13
C ARG A 93 -20.84 -3.80 -5.59
N LYS A 94 -19.92 -2.89 -5.90
CA LYS A 94 -19.65 -2.44 -7.26
C LYS A 94 -19.02 -3.54 -8.11
N PHE A 95 -17.98 -4.20 -7.58
CA PHE A 95 -17.23 -5.20 -8.33
C PHE A 95 -17.80 -6.61 -8.24
N LYS A 96 -18.69 -6.88 -7.27
CA LYS A 96 -19.40 -8.15 -7.07
C LYS A 96 -18.49 -9.38 -7.11
N PRO A 97 -17.39 -9.37 -6.35
CA PRO A 97 -16.47 -10.50 -6.32
C PRO A 97 -17.16 -11.74 -5.70
N LYS A 98 -16.83 -12.92 -6.22
CA LYS A 98 -17.35 -14.18 -5.67
C LYS A 98 -16.41 -14.80 -4.66
N LYS A 99 -15.12 -14.79 -4.95
CA LYS A 99 -14.07 -15.31 -4.06
C LYS A 99 -13.25 -14.15 -3.51
N ILE A 100 -13.40 -13.90 -2.22
CA ILE A 100 -12.72 -12.80 -1.53
C ILE A 100 -11.76 -13.38 -0.52
N LEU A 101 -10.56 -12.81 -0.45
CA LEU A 101 -9.57 -13.07 0.59
C LEU A 101 -9.39 -11.83 1.45
N GLU A 102 -9.29 -12.01 2.76
CA GLU A 102 -8.94 -10.97 3.72
C GLU A 102 -7.71 -11.40 4.50
N LEU A 103 -6.72 -10.51 4.59
CA LEU A 103 -5.52 -10.69 5.39
C LEU A 103 -5.50 -9.66 6.51
N GLY A 104 -5.49 -10.14 7.76
CA GLY A 104 -5.70 -9.33 8.96
C GLY A 104 -7.18 -9.20 9.29
N VAL A 105 -7.59 -9.83 10.37
CA VAL A 105 -9.01 -9.96 10.77
C VAL A 105 -9.31 -9.21 12.06
N ALA A 106 -8.39 -9.29 13.01
CA ALA A 106 -8.62 -8.77 14.37
C ALA A 106 -9.98 -9.25 14.93
N GLU A 107 -10.81 -8.34 15.44
CA GLU A 107 -12.14 -8.70 15.98
C GLU A 107 -13.18 -9.00 14.86
N GLY A 108 -12.85 -8.77 13.56
CA GLY A 108 -13.69 -9.08 12.39
C GLY A 108 -14.54 -7.91 11.90
N GLY A 109 -14.10 -6.67 12.14
CA GLY A 109 -14.82 -5.47 11.68
C GLY A 109 -14.90 -5.37 10.16
N SER A 110 -13.78 -5.48 9.46
CA SER A 110 -13.70 -5.52 7.99
C SER A 110 -14.42 -6.73 7.42
N SER A 111 -14.29 -7.90 8.07
CA SER A 111 -15.01 -9.12 7.67
C SER A 111 -16.52 -8.89 7.62
N ILE A 112 -17.12 -8.26 8.63
CA ILE A 112 -18.56 -7.95 8.66
C ILE A 112 -18.97 -7.02 7.52
N ILE A 113 -18.15 -6.00 7.23
CA ILE A 113 -18.42 -5.04 6.14
C ILE A 113 -18.43 -5.76 4.79
N ILE A 114 -17.46 -6.64 4.56
CA ILE A 114 -17.36 -7.45 3.34
C ILE A 114 -18.53 -8.41 3.25
N LEU A 115 -18.81 -9.18 4.29
CA LEU A 115 -19.90 -10.17 4.34
C LEU A 115 -21.28 -9.52 4.15
N ASN A 116 -21.50 -8.35 4.75
CA ASN A 116 -22.71 -7.57 4.51
C ASN A 116 -22.87 -7.18 3.04
N ALA A 117 -21.81 -6.70 2.42
CA ALA A 117 -21.83 -6.31 1.01
C ALA A 117 -22.02 -7.50 0.05
N MET A 118 -21.65 -8.71 0.51
CA MET A 118 -21.76 -9.95 -0.27
C MET A 118 -23.14 -10.62 -0.21
N GLN A 119 -24.07 -10.14 0.62
CA GLN A 119 -25.32 -10.86 0.88
C GLN A 119 -26.08 -11.28 -0.39
N ASP A 120 -26.17 -10.36 -1.36
CA ASP A 120 -26.89 -10.55 -2.62
C ASP A 120 -26.02 -11.15 -3.73
N ILE A 121 -24.74 -11.42 -3.46
CA ILE A 121 -23.86 -12.02 -4.45
C ILE A 121 -23.95 -13.55 -4.32
N LYS A 122 -24.59 -14.17 -5.30
CA LYS A 122 -24.74 -15.64 -5.33
C LYS A 122 -23.38 -16.33 -5.44
N ASN A 123 -23.21 -17.43 -4.73
CA ASN A 123 -22.02 -18.26 -4.75
C ASN A 123 -20.74 -17.46 -4.36
N SER A 124 -20.90 -16.48 -3.47
CA SER A 124 -19.79 -15.74 -2.93
C SER A 124 -19.31 -16.29 -1.58
N HIS A 125 -18.01 -16.23 -1.34
CA HIS A 125 -17.38 -16.68 -0.08
C HIS A 125 -16.21 -15.79 0.30
N LEU A 126 -16.11 -15.48 1.60
CA LEU A 126 -14.98 -14.77 2.19
C LEU A 126 -14.08 -15.76 2.93
N PHE A 127 -12.82 -15.79 2.55
CA PHE A 127 -11.73 -16.46 3.25
C PHE A 127 -10.94 -15.40 4.00
N SER A 128 -10.77 -15.57 5.31
CA SER A 128 -10.04 -14.61 6.16
C SER A 128 -8.88 -15.31 6.84
N ILE A 129 -7.71 -14.69 6.82
CA ILE A 129 -6.48 -15.21 7.46
C ILE A 129 -6.00 -14.20 8.49
N ASP A 130 -5.65 -14.68 9.69
CA ASP A 130 -4.99 -13.90 10.73
C ASP A 130 -3.81 -14.68 11.32
N LEU A 131 -2.67 -14.04 11.46
CA LEU A 131 -1.48 -14.65 12.05
C LEU A 131 -1.69 -15.04 13.52
N SER A 132 -2.55 -14.30 14.24
CA SER A 132 -2.83 -14.52 15.65
C SER A 132 -3.84 -15.65 15.88
N THR A 133 -3.62 -16.44 16.92
CA THR A 133 -4.58 -17.45 17.43
C THR A 133 -5.44 -16.93 18.58
N HIS A 134 -5.38 -15.63 18.87
CA HIS A 134 -6.09 -15.07 20.00
C HIS A 134 -7.61 -15.30 19.88
N HIS A 135 -8.27 -15.67 20.97
CA HIS A 135 -9.70 -16.06 21.01
C HIS A 135 -10.66 -14.99 20.49
N LYS A 136 -10.23 -13.72 20.44
CA LYS A 136 -11.06 -12.61 19.90
C LYS A 136 -11.01 -12.49 18.37
N ILE A 137 -10.13 -13.22 17.69
CA ILE A 137 -10.06 -13.16 16.25
C ILE A 137 -11.40 -13.59 15.64
N GLY A 138 -12.00 -12.66 14.86
CA GLY A 138 -13.31 -12.87 14.24
C GLY A 138 -14.49 -12.94 15.21
N SER A 139 -14.30 -12.56 16.49
CA SER A 139 -15.35 -12.68 17.51
C SER A 139 -16.62 -11.89 17.18
N CYS A 140 -16.50 -10.76 16.49
CA CYS A 140 -17.66 -9.97 16.09
C CYS A 140 -18.52 -10.70 15.05
N VAL A 141 -17.91 -11.38 14.08
CA VAL A 141 -18.67 -12.20 13.13
C VAL A 141 -19.37 -13.33 13.86
N LYS A 142 -18.66 -14.06 14.72
CA LYS A 142 -19.18 -15.22 15.44
C LYS A 142 -20.32 -14.87 16.40
N ASN A 143 -20.20 -13.75 17.11
CA ASN A 143 -21.09 -13.44 18.23
C ASN A 143 -22.21 -12.46 17.87
N ILE A 144 -21.98 -11.54 16.90
CA ILE A 144 -22.94 -10.49 16.58
C ILE A 144 -23.66 -10.78 15.26
N PHE A 145 -22.96 -11.42 14.31
CA PHE A 145 -23.49 -11.70 12.97
C PHE A 145 -23.36 -13.18 12.57
N PRO A 146 -23.84 -14.14 13.41
CA PRO A 146 -23.64 -15.57 13.16
C PRO A 146 -24.29 -16.08 11.85
N HIS A 147 -25.24 -15.34 11.30
CA HIS A 147 -25.87 -15.66 10.02
C HIS A 147 -24.92 -15.55 8.82
N PHE A 148 -23.75 -14.91 8.99
CA PHE A 148 -22.72 -14.85 7.94
C PHE A 148 -21.76 -16.05 7.93
N LEU A 149 -21.79 -16.91 8.94
CA LEU A 149 -20.84 -18.02 9.09
C LEU A 149 -20.87 -19.01 7.92
N ASN A 150 -21.99 -19.14 7.24
CA ASN A 150 -22.12 -20.01 6.06
C ASN A 150 -21.38 -19.49 4.81
N LYS A 151 -21.00 -18.21 4.80
CA LYS A 151 -20.23 -17.55 3.71
C LYS A 151 -18.82 -17.17 4.14
N TRP A 152 -18.35 -17.64 5.27
CA TRP A 152 -17.08 -17.23 5.85
C TRP A 152 -16.25 -18.39 6.36
N SER A 153 -14.98 -18.43 5.98
CA SER A 153 -13.96 -19.33 6.50
C SER A 153 -12.82 -18.55 7.14
N LEU A 154 -12.45 -18.91 8.38
CA LEU A 154 -11.40 -18.24 9.13
C LEU A 154 -10.22 -19.18 9.36
N TYR A 155 -9.04 -18.76 8.96
CA TYR A 155 -7.74 -19.42 9.17
C TYR A 155 -6.90 -18.58 10.13
N THR A 156 -6.29 -19.22 11.12
CA THR A 156 -5.52 -18.51 12.16
C THR A 156 -4.22 -19.22 12.50
N GLY A 157 -3.24 -18.46 13.01
CA GLY A 157 -2.04 -19.02 13.65
C GLY A 157 -0.89 -19.33 12.70
N ASN A 158 -0.96 -18.84 11.44
CA ASN A 158 0.15 -19.00 10.50
C ASN A 158 0.15 -17.90 9.44
N VAL A 159 1.27 -17.74 8.72
CA VAL A 159 1.38 -16.87 7.56
C VAL A 159 0.46 -17.34 6.42
N ALA A 160 0.01 -16.41 5.58
CA ALA A 160 -0.91 -16.70 4.46
C ALA A 160 -0.40 -17.84 3.56
N ALA A 161 0.90 -17.91 3.32
CA ALA A 161 1.53 -18.96 2.51
C ALA A 161 1.14 -20.39 2.90
N LYS A 162 0.80 -20.61 4.18
CA LYS A 162 0.39 -21.93 4.69
C LYS A 162 -1.00 -22.37 4.21
N PHE A 163 -1.87 -21.40 3.92
CA PHE A 163 -3.29 -21.66 3.65
C PHE A 163 -3.66 -21.47 2.17
N MET A 164 -2.81 -20.83 1.37
CA MET A 164 -3.17 -20.44 0.00
C MET A 164 -3.50 -21.63 -0.91
N GLU A 165 -2.84 -22.79 -0.73
CA GLU A 165 -3.12 -23.97 -1.55
C GLU A 165 -4.48 -24.60 -1.23
N GLU A 166 -4.90 -24.57 0.03
CA GLU A 166 -6.22 -25.03 0.47
C GLU A 166 -7.31 -24.06 -0.01
N ILE A 167 -7.08 -22.75 0.11
CA ILE A 167 -7.99 -21.73 -0.38
C ILE A 167 -8.09 -21.80 -1.90
N GLY A 168 -6.97 -22.00 -2.59
CA GLY A 168 -6.89 -22.16 -4.05
C GLY A 168 -6.98 -20.84 -4.81
N GLY A 169 -6.76 -20.90 -6.13
CA GLY A 169 -6.73 -19.76 -7.05
C GLY A 169 -8.09 -19.12 -7.33
N ASP A 170 -8.14 -18.34 -8.40
CA ASP A 170 -9.34 -17.62 -8.87
C ASP A 170 -9.90 -16.59 -7.88
N ILE A 171 -9.04 -15.97 -7.09
CA ILE A 171 -9.45 -14.91 -6.16
C ILE A 171 -9.80 -13.63 -6.95
N ASP A 172 -11.05 -13.18 -6.82
CA ASP A 172 -11.55 -11.99 -7.50
C ASP A 172 -11.14 -10.69 -6.78
N MET A 173 -11.07 -10.75 -5.45
CA MET A 173 -10.76 -9.60 -4.61
C MET A 173 -9.96 -10.02 -3.39
N VAL A 174 -9.01 -9.18 -2.99
CA VAL A 174 -8.35 -9.29 -1.70
C VAL A 174 -8.41 -7.96 -0.95
N PHE A 175 -8.51 -8.02 0.37
CA PHE A 175 -8.36 -6.89 1.27
C PHE A 175 -7.25 -7.18 2.26
N ILE A 176 -6.23 -6.31 2.32
CA ILE A 176 -5.04 -6.46 3.14
C ILE A 176 -5.01 -5.35 4.18
N ASP A 177 -5.08 -5.75 5.44
CA ASP A 177 -5.05 -4.90 6.63
C ASP A 177 -4.28 -5.65 7.73
N SER A 178 -3.00 -5.94 7.48
CA SER A 178 -2.22 -6.90 8.27
C SER A 178 -1.15 -6.24 9.13
N GLY A 179 0.08 -6.17 8.66
CA GLY A 179 1.24 -5.90 9.48
C GLY A 179 1.68 -4.44 9.56
N HIS A 180 1.31 -3.57 8.62
CA HIS A 180 1.64 -2.15 8.43
C HIS A 180 3.14 -1.81 8.38
N TYR A 181 3.99 -2.66 8.98
CA TYR A 181 5.44 -2.51 9.03
C TYR A 181 6.12 -3.36 7.97
N GLU A 182 7.19 -2.84 7.39
CA GLU A 182 8.00 -3.65 6.47
C GLU A 182 8.60 -4.87 7.18
N PRO A 183 8.47 -6.05 6.55
CA PRO A 183 8.01 -6.32 5.18
C PRO A 183 6.53 -6.74 5.01
N GLY A 184 5.67 -6.58 6.02
CA GLY A 184 4.32 -7.14 6.16
C GLY A 184 3.51 -7.25 4.87
N GLU A 185 2.76 -6.22 4.48
CA GLU A 185 1.86 -6.27 3.33
C GLU A 185 2.56 -6.51 1.99
N ILE A 186 3.87 -6.23 1.89
CA ILE A 186 4.63 -6.55 0.68
C ILE A 186 4.79 -8.07 0.54
N LEU A 187 5.13 -8.76 1.65
CA LEU A 187 5.16 -10.23 1.67
C LEU A 187 3.79 -10.83 1.41
N ASP A 188 2.75 -10.28 2.07
CA ASP A 188 1.38 -10.74 1.89
C ASP A 188 0.95 -10.64 0.43
N PHE A 189 1.22 -9.51 -0.23
CA PHE A 189 0.90 -9.36 -1.65
C PHE A 189 1.65 -10.37 -2.52
N LEU A 190 2.94 -10.59 -2.30
CA LEU A 190 3.71 -11.60 -3.04
C LEU A 190 3.20 -13.03 -2.80
N ILE A 191 2.74 -13.34 -1.60
CA ILE A 191 2.17 -14.66 -1.29
C ILE A 191 0.85 -14.88 -2.05
N ILE A 192 0.00 -13.87 -2.14
CA ILE A 192 -1.32 -14.04 -2.76
C ILE A 192 -1.31 -13.87 -4.28
N LEU A 193 -0.33 -13.18 -4.85
CA LEU A 193 -0.27 -12.85 -6.27
C LEU A 193 -0.48 -14.05 -7.21
N PRO A 194 0.11 -15.24 -6.97
CA PRO A 194 -0.11 -16.41 -7.82
C PRO A 194 -1.55 -16.95 -7.85
N PHE A 195 -2.37 -16.55 -6.89
CA PHE A 195 -3.75 -17.03 -6.71
C PHE A 195 -4.81 -16.03 -7.17
N LEU A 196 -4.38 -14.83 -7.56
CA LEU A 196 -5.27 -13.78 -8.02
C LEU A 196 -5.68 -14.02 -9.47
N LYS A 197 -6.95 -13.74 -9.78
CA LYS A 197 -7.37 -13.61 -11.17
C LYS A 197 -6.68 -12.45 -11.86
N GLU A 198 -6.58 -12.53 -13.18
CA GLU A 198 -6.28 -11.33 -13.96
C GLU A 198 -7.31 -10.23 -13.66
N GLU A 199 -6.85 -9.00 -13.55
CA GLU A 199 -7.69 -7.85 -13.20
C GLU A 199 -8.41 -7.95 -11.84
N ALA A 200 -7.94 -8.81 -10.92
CA ALA A 200 -8.43 -8.87 -9.55
C ALA A 200 -8.37 -7.50 -8.87
N LEU A 201 -9.22 -7.31 -7.87
CA LEU A 201 -9.25 -6.09 -7.08
C LEU A 201 -8.45 -6.28 -5.79
N VAL A 202 -7.39 -5.50 -5.59
CA VAL A 202 -6.54 -5.57 -4.40
C VAL A 202 -6.73 -4.30 -3.57
N GLY A 203 -7.24 -4.45 -2.36
CA GLY A 203 -7.48 -3.37 -1.42
C GLY A 203 -6.46 -3.36 -0.28
N PHE A 204 -6.12 -2.16 0.18
CA PHE A 204 -5.22 -1.94 1.31
C PHE A 204 -5.82 -0.92 2.27
N HIS A 205 -5.63 -1.17 3.55
CA HIS A 205 -5.84 -0.19 4.60
C HIS A 205 -4.52 0.49 4.98
N ASP A 206 -4.59 1.58 5.74
CA ASP A 206 -3.42 2.33 6.26
C ASP A 206 -2.45 2.88 5.19
N ILE A 207 -2.93 3.09 3.95
CA ILE A 207 -2.11 3.62 2.86
C ILE A 207 -1.74 5.10 3.01
N GLY A 208 -2.44 5.85 3.85
CA GLY A 208 -2.23 7.29 4.12
C GLY A 208 -1.56 7.59 5.45
N ASN A 209 -1.30 6.59 6.27
CA ASN A 209 -0.79 6.75 7.63
C ASN A 209 0.53 7.55 7.71
N GLN A 210 1.44 7.41 6.72
CA GLN A 210 2.70 8.14 6.68
C GLN A 210 2.54 9.66 6.61
N ILE A 211 1.43 10.11 6.04
CA ILE A 211 1.21 11.55 5.80
C ILE A 211 0.56 12.18 7.02
N THR A 212 -0.32 11.44 7.70
CA THR A 212 -1.16 11.98 8.78
C THR A 212 -0.61 11.77 10.19
N LYS A 213 -0.27 10.54 10.55
CA LYS A 213 0.13 10.18 11.91
C LYS A 213 1.36 9.26 11.98
N ALA A 214 1.67 8.59 10.92
CA ALA A 214 2.64 7.50 10.91
C ALA A 214 4.10 7.95 10.76
N ARG A 215 4.38 9.24 10.60
CA ARG A 215 5.77 9.74 10.74
C ARG A 215 6.40 9.30 12.06
N GLU A 216 5.56 9.10 13.10
CA GLU A 216 6.00 8.61 14.40
C GLU A 216 6.04 7.07 14.48
N ARG A 217 5.30 6.36 13.62
CA ARG A 217 5.14 4.90 13.66
C ARG A 217 5.93 4.16 12.59
N ASN A 218 6.32 4.84 11.51
CA ASN A 218 7.03 4.23 10.37
C ASN A 218 6.26 3.06 9.70
N GLU A 219 4.95 3.14 9.58
CA GLU A 219 4.11 2.12 8.95
C GLU A 219 4.12 2.31 7.42
N TRP A 220 5.17 1.87 6.72
CA TRP A 220 5.40 2.15 5.30
C TRP A 220 4.94 1.06 4.33
N ALA A 221 4.78 -0.18 4.80
CA ALA A 221 4.52 -1.31 3.92
C ALA A 221 3.26 -1.14 3.05
N PRO A 222 2.07 -0.78 3.58
CA PRO A 222 0.87 -0.62 2.75
C PRO A 222 1.01 0.54 1.76
N TYR A 223 1.68 1.64 2.15
CA TYR A 223 1.94 2.76 1.23
C TYR A 223 2.84 2.36 0.07
N ILE A 224 3.93 1.66 0.34
CA ILE A 224 4.89 1.23 -0.68
C ILE A 224 4.19 0.32 -1.68
N ILE A 225 3.58 -0.78 -1.18
CA ILE A 225 2.96 -1.77 -2.06
C ILE A 225 1.79 -1.19 -2.87
N PHE A 226 0.92 -0.40 -2.25
CA PHE A 226 -0.18 0.27 -2.94
C PHE A 226 0.32 1.14 -4.11
N ASN A 227 1.46 1.85 -3.93
CA ASN A 227 1.97 2.74 -4.97
C ASN A 227 2.69 2.03 -6.10
N ILE A 228 3.35 0.90 -5.86
CA ILE A 228 4.11 0.18 -6.89
C ILE A 228 3.28 -0.80 -7.70
N ILE A 229 2.20 -1.38 -7.14
CA ILE A 229 1.32 -2.30 -7.87
C ILE A 229 0.76 -1.64 -9.13
N ARG A 230 0.83 -2.36 -10.24
CA ARG A 230 0.33 -1.90 -11.53
C ARG A 230 -1.16 -2.14 -11.67
N GLY A 231 -1.87 -1.07 -11.99
CA GLY A 231 -3.31 -1.14 -12.17
C GLY A 231 -4.02 0.19 -11.97
N LYS A 232 -5.32 0.15 -12.16
CA LYS A 232 -6.17 1.32 -11.93
C LYS A 232 -6.46 1.47 -10.45
N LYS A 233 -5.99 2.57 -9.89
CA LYS A 233 -6.17 2.89 -8.47
C LYS A 233 -7.51 3.58 -8.21
N TYR A 234 -8.10 3.24 -7.09
CA TYR A 234 -9.35 3.79 -6.60
C TYR A 234 -9.17 4.22 -5.14
N LEU A 235 -9.58 5.44 -4.86
CA LEU A 235 -9.53 6.04 -3.53
C LEU A 235 -10.93 6.57 -3.17
N PRO A 236 -11.30 6.65 -1.89
CA PRO A 236 -12.54 7.29 -1.50
C PRO A 236 -12.59 8.73 -1.98
N SER A 237 -13.79 9.23 -2.31
CA SER A 237 -14.00 10.64 -2.58
C SER A 237 -13.80 11.45 -1.29
N GLY A 238 -13.11 12.58 -1.35
CA GLY A 238 -12.90 13.46 -0.20
C GLY A 238 -11.98 14.62 -0.54
N ASP A 239 -12.03 15.68 0.28
CA ASP A 239 -11.35 16.94 0.02
C ASP A 239 -9.82 16.85 0.11
N ASN A 240 -9.29 15.82 0.77
CA ASN A 240 -7.85 15.66 0.96
C ASN A 240 -7.37 14.27 0.53
N ILE A 241 -6.93 14.17 -0.72
CA ILE A 241 -6.38 12.94 -1.32
C ILE A 241 -5.19 12.40 -0.51
N LEU A 242 -4.42 13.27 0.14
CA LEU A 242 -3.23 12.87 0.89
C LEU A 242 -3.56 12.17 2.21
N THR A 243 -4.78 12.32 2.72
CA THR A 243 -5.21 11.73 3.99
C THR A 243 -6.10 10.50 3.82
N GLN A 244 -6.32 10.08 2.58
CA GLN A 244 -7.08 8.88 2.30
C GLN A 244 -6.26 7.65 2.71
N ASP A 245 -6.84 6.86 3.58
CA ASP A 245 -6.13 5.79 4.30
C ASP A 245 -6.58 4.37 3.88
N ILE A 246 -7.42 4.29 2.87
CA ILE A 246 -7.88 3.06 2.25
C ILE A 246 -7.90 3.23 0.73
N GLY A 247 -7.53 2.19 -0.01
CA GLY A 247 -7.56 2.24 -1.47
C GLY A 247 -7.61 0.86 -2.09
N PHE A 248 -8.05 0.82 -3.35
CA PHE A 248 -8.06 -0.39 -4.16
C PHE A 248 -7.27 -0.19 -5.44
N VAL A 249 -6.66 -1.27 -5.92
CA VAL A 249 -6.03 -1.37 -7.23
C VAL A 249 -6.76 -2.46 -8.01
N LYS A 250 -7.40 -2.10 -9.13
CA LYS A 250 -7.81 -3.10 -10.11
C LYS A 250 -6.59 -3.43 -10.95
N LEU A 251 -6.06 -4.63 -10.79
CA LEU A 251 -4.81 -5.05 -11.40
C LEU A 251 -4.87 -4.94 -12.93
N GLU A 252 -3.75 -4.55 -13.52
CA GLU A 252 -3.49 -4.79 -14.95
C GLU A 252 -3.29 -6.28 -15.20
N LYS A 253 -3.50 -6.72 -16.43
CA LYS A 253 -3.16 -8.08 -16.85
C LYS A 253 -1.65 -8.34 -16.73
N ASN A 254 -1.29 -9.59 -16.63
CA ASN A 254 0.12 -10.03 -16.63
C ASN A 254 0.97 -9.41 -15.51
N GLN A 255 0.48 -9.38 -14.27
CA GLN A 255 1.21 -8.84 -13.12
C GLN A 255 2.62 -9.44 -12.92
N PHE A 256 2.84 -10.68 -13.38
CA PHE A 256 4.15 -11.31 -13.31
C PHE A 256 5.23 -10.61 -14.13
N LEU A 257 4.88 -9.75 -15.08
CA LEU A 257 5.86 -8.90 -15.78
C LEU A 257 6.53 -7.88 -14.84
N TYR A 258 5.90 -7.58 -13.71
CA TYR A 258 6.37 -6.57 -12.74
C TYR A 258 6.88 -7.20 -11.44
N VAL A 259 6.95 -8.53 -11.38
CA VAL A 259 7.23 -9.24 -10.14
C VAL A 259 8.59 -8.89 -9.54
N HIS A 260 9.59 -8.64 -10.37
CA HIS A 260 10.91 -8.19 -9.90
C HIS A 260 10.84 -6.84 -9.20
N ASP A 261 9.96 -5.92 -9.63
CA ASP A 261 9.77 -4.63 -8.94
C ASP A 261 9.12 -4.86 -7.56
N TYR A 262 8.19 -5.81 -7.44
CA TYR A 262 7.58 -6.16 -6.16
C TYR A 262 8.58 -6.82 -5.20
N PHE A 263 9.44 -7.71 -5.69
CA PHE A 263 10.52 -8.27 -4.89
C PHE A 263 11.56 -7.22 -4.49
N ARG A 264 11.87 -6.25 -5.36
CA ARG A 264 12.75 -5.12 -5.02
C ARG A 264 12.19 -4.27 -3.89
N ALA A 265 10.87 -4.15 -3.77
CA ALA A 265 10.24 -3.44 -2.66
C ALA A 265 10.57 -4.05 -1.30
N LEU A 266 10.81 -5.37 -1.23
CA LEU A 266 11.31 -6.03 -0.01
C LEU A 266 12.74 -5.61 0.37
N GLY A 267 13.51 -5.05 -0.57
CA GLY A 267 14.89 -4.60 -0.36
C GLY A 267 15.03 -3.39 0.57
N GLY A 268 13.92 -2.82 1.04
CA GLY A 268 13.89 -1.79 2.06
C GLY A 268 14.40 -2.26 3.42
N GLN A 269 14.49 -1.33 4.36
CA GLN A 269 14.87 -1.64 5.73
C GLN A 269 13.68 -2.22 6.48
N TRP A 270 13.75 -3.50 6.82
CA TRP A 270 12.69 -4.14 7.59
C TRP A 270 12.63 -3.57 9.01
N GLN A 271 11.43 -3.35 9.45
CA GLN A 271 11.17 -2.81 10.78
C GLN A 271 11.00 -3.90 11.82
N TYR A 272 10.61 -5.09 11.38
CA TYR A 272 10.65 -6.31 12.18
C TYR A 272 11.17 -7.45 11.33
N PHE A 273 11.63 -8.51 11.99
CA PHE A 273 12.04 -9.72 11.32
C PHE A 273 11.04 -10.81 11.65
N PRO A 274 10.33 -11.40 10.65
CA PRO A 274 9.48 -12.56 10.87
C PRO A 274 10.28 -13.69 11.50
N ASN A 275 9.62 -14.58 12.24
CA ASN A 275 10.34 -15.70 12.83
C ASN A 275 10.92 -16.62 11.75
N GLU A 276 11.95 -17.41 12.10
CA GLU A 276 12.66 -18.24 11.12
C GLU A 276 11.77 -19.32 10.50
N SER A 277 10.76 -19.82 11.23
CA SER A 277 9.80 -20.77 10.68
C SER A 277 8.93 -20.15 9.59
N ASP A 278 8.47 -18.91 9.79
CA ASP A 278 7.67 -18.19 8.82
C ASP A 278 8.49 -17.86 7.57
N ILE A 279 9.75 -17.40 7.75
CA ILE A 279 10.68 -17.16 6.63
C ILE A 279 10.87 -18.43 5.80
N ASN A 280 11.05 -19.59 6.44
CA ASN A 280 11.21 -20.85 5.74
C ASN A 280 9.94 -21.26 4.99
N ILE A 281 8.75 -21.11 5.59
CA ILE A 281 7.47 -21.39 4.93
C ILE A 281 7.32 -20.50 3.68
N ILE A 282 7.57 -19.20 3.83
CA ILE A 282 7.47 -18.23 2.73
C ILE A 282 8.49 -18.56 1.63
N LYS A 283 9.72 -18.89 1.98
CA LYS A 283 10.76 -19.27 1.02
C LYS A 283 10.38 -20.49 0.20
N GLU A 284 9.93 -21.57 0.85
CA GLU A 284 9.49 -22.77 0.15
C GLU A 284 8.26 -22.51 -0.73
N PHE A 285 7.35 -21.66 -0.27
CA PHE A 285 6.22 -21.19 -1.07
C PHE A 285 6.71 -20.42 -2.31
N PHE A 286 7.62 -19.45 -2.16
CA PHE A 286 8.14 -18.68 -3.29
C PHE A 286 8.87 -19.55 -4.32
N LYS A 287 9.65 -20.54 -3.89
CA LYS A 287 10.30 -21.52 -4.82
C LYS A 287 9.31 -22.23 -5.73
N LYS A 288 8.06 -22.38 -5.30
CA LYS A 288 7.03 -23.07 -6.06
C LYS A 288 6.40 -22.19 -7.13
N TYR A 289 6.32 -20.87 -6.90
CA TYR A 289 5.54 -19.95 -7.72
C TYR A 289 6.37 -18.89 -8.46
N TYR A 290 7.64 -18.70 -8.11
CA TYR A 290 8.49 -17.66 -8.65
C TYR A 290 9.78 -18.21 -9.22
N ASP A 291 10.38 -17.44 -10.13
CA ASP A 291 11.65 -17.81 -10.75
C ASP A 291 12.84 -17.70 -9.78
N LYS A 292 13.98 -18.25 -10.25
CA LYS A 292 15.22 -18.29 -9.45
C LYS A 292 15.73 -16.89 -9.07
N GLU A 293 15.51 -15.88 -9.92
CA GLU A 293 15.97 -14.52 -9.66
C GLU A 293 15.18 -13.90 -8.50
N CYS A 294 13.85 -14.05 -8.48
CA CYS A 294 13.00 -13.66 -7.36
C CYS A 294 13.41 -14.30 -6.05
N ILE A 295 13.73 -15.61 -6.10
CA ILE A 295 14.20 -16.34 -4.89
C ILE A 295 15.53 -15.80 -4.40
N THR A 296 16.46 -15.53 -5.30
CA THR A 296 17.76 -14.93 -4.95
C THR A 296 17.56 -13.54 -4.30
N MET A 297 16.70 -12.69 -4.90
CA MET A 297 16.39 -11.39 -4.33
C MET A 297 15.80 -11.50 -2.91
N PHE A 298 14.90 -12.46 -2.69
CA PHE A 298 14.31 -12.69 -1.37
C PHE A 298 15.38 -13.14 -0.36
N GLU A 299 16.23 -14.12 -0.70
CA GLU A 299 17.27 -14.64 0.19
C GLU A 299 18.30 -13.58 0.56
N GLU A 300 18.74 -12.77 -0.40
CA GLU A 300 19.66 -11.64 -0.15
C GLU A 300 19.01 -10.58 0.75
N THR A 301 17.74 -10.25 0.50
CA THR A 301 16.99 -9.31 1.33
C THR A 301 16.83 -9.83 2.76
N VAL A 302 16.49 -11.10 2.94
CA VAL A 302 16.39 -11.74 4.26
C VAL A 302 17.74 -11.68 4.99
N LYS A 303 18.83 -12.02 4.30
CA LYS A 303 20.19 -11.96 4.87
C LYS A 303 20.56 -10.57 5.33
N PHE A 304 20.34 -9.56 4.47
CA PHE A 304 20.63 -8.16 4.77
C PHE A 304 19.82 -7.68 5.99
N ASN A 305 18.52 -7.90 5.97
CA ASN A 305 17.63 -7.40 7.01
C ASN A 305 17.76 -8.14 8.34
N ARG A 306 18.15 -9.42 8.35
CA ARG A 306 18.46 -10.15 9.58
C ARG A 306 19.55 -9.44 10.40
N GLU A 307 20.62 -9.01 9.74
CA GLU A 307 21.71 -8.27 10.38
C GLU A 307 21.30 -6.84 10.73
N PHE A 308 20.52 -6.21 9.87
CA PHE A 308 20.05 -4.85 10.10
C PHE A 308 19.14 -4.75 11.32
N VAL A 309 18.12 -5.62 11.43
CA VAL A 309 17.16 -5.62 12.55
C VAL A 309 17.84 -5.95 13.87
N LYS A 310 18.82 -6.86 13.88
CA LYS A 310 19.63 -7.15 15.09
C LYS A 310 20.36 -5.92 15.61
N LYS A 311 20.91 -5.10 14.71
CA LYS A 311 21.63 -3.86 15.06
C LYS A 311 20.70 -2.69 15.41
N ASN A 312 19.49 -2.71 14.86
CA ASN A 312 18.51 -1.63 14.97
C ASN A 312 17.15 -2.16 15.46
N PRO A 313 17.08 -2.73 16.67
CA PRO A 313 15.83 -3.27 17.17
C PRO A 313 14.79 -2.16 17.26
N LEU A 314 13.56 -2.46 16.82
CA LEU A 314 12.44 -1.54 16.95
C LEU A 314 12.31 -1.07 18.40
N LYS A 315 12.34 0.23 18.62
CA LYS A 315 12.05 0.85 19.93
C LYS A 315 10.58 0.70 20.33
N THR A 316 9.74 0.21 19.42
CA THR A 316 8.31 0.04 19.63
C THR A 316 8.00 -1.39 20.11
N LYS A 317 7.19 -1.51 21.16
CA LYS A 317 6.69 -2.78 21.75
C LYS A 317 5.76 -3.60 20.82
N TYR A 318 5.81 -3.39 19.52
CA TYR A 318 4.95 -4.03 18.53
C TYR A 318 5.73 -5.06 17.73
N ILE A 319 6.38 -5.99 18.41
CA ILE A 319 6.80 -7.22 17.76
C ILE A 319 5.53 -8.04 17.63
N TYR A 320 5.17 -8.38 16.40
CA TYR A 320 4.16 -9.39 16.13
C TYR A 320 4.69 -10.74 16.63
N ASP A 321 4.41 -10.99 17.88
CA ASP A 321 4.44 -12.33 18.42
C ASP A 321 3.05 -12.92 18.17
N SER A 322 2.96 -13.99 17.40
CA SER A 322 1.72 -14.75 17.17
C SER A 322 1.04 -15.18 18.49
N SER A 323 1.80 -15.18 19.57
CA SER A 323 1.31 -15.41 20.95
C SER A 323 0.94 -14.12 21.68
N SER A 324 1.14 -12.90 21.09
CA SER A 324 1.05 -11.68 21.88
C SER A 324 -0.39 -11.29 22.23
N GLU A 325 -0.75 -11.53 23.47
CA GLU A 325 -1.85 -10.86 24.16
C GLU A 325 -1.74 -9.32 24.13
N SER A 326 -0.58 -8.79 23.70
CA SER A 326 -0.25 -7.35 23.77
C SER A 326 -1.15 -6.47 22.92
N TYR A 327 -1.65 -6.95 21.80
CA TYR A 327 -2.55 -6.21 20.92
C TYR A 327 -3.92 -5.99 21.58
N PHE A 328 -4.46 -6.97 22.28
CA PHE A 328 -5.76 -6.92 22.92
C PHE A 328 -5.74 -6.32 24.34
N ASN A 329 -4.57 -6.32 25.00
CA ASN A 329 -4.46 -5.84 26.38
C ASN A 329 -4.37 -4.30 26.51
N LYS A 330 -4.17 -3.53 25.42
CA LYS A 330 -4.19 -2.07 25.46
C LYS A 330 -5.55 -1.43 25.72
N LYS A 331 -6.68 -2.14 25.48
CA LYS A 331 -8.03 -1.63 25.78
C LYS A 331 -8.35 -1.53 27.28
N LYS A 332 -7.54 -2.11 28.17
CA LYS A 332 -7.80 -2.07 29.64
C LYS A 332 -7.21 -0.87 30.38
N LYS A 333 -6.52 0.04 29.68
CA LYS A 333 -5.84 1.20 30.30
C LYS A 333 -6.29 2.56 29.73
N LYS A 334 -7.51 2.65 29.17
CA LYS A 334 -8.14 3.94 28.88
C LYS A 334 -9.53 4.00 29.51
#